data_987f9ce11b899c9bfc38be9011140b58
#
_entry.id   987f9ce11b899c9bfc38be9011140b58
#
_cell.length_a   1.000
_cell.length_b   1.000
_cell.length_c   1.000
_cell.angle_alpha   90.00
_cell.angle_beta   90.00
_cell.angle_gamma   90.00
#
_symmetry.space_group_name_H-M   'P 1'
#
loop_
_entity.id
_entity.type
_entity.pdbx_description
1 polymer ?
#
loop_
_entity_poly.entity_id
_entity_poly.type
_entity_poly.pdbx_seq_one_letter_code
_entity_poly.pdbx_strand_id
1 'polypeptide(L)'
;IRSLNPRPGTGFAARENLTYINPDIIVVSFPDHFELLTNDYYFPTLNISGYYTRLMKESDDSQVKDYLTGKVRQAKWMVKAIEQRRSTLMACAECILEFQESFFRKGPGHLVPLSLADVAERIGVHESTVSRAVKEKYIQCSMGVYPLSYFFSRSLGPAAGDEAASPDAAKALLKKLIAGEDKKKP
;
A
#
# COMPACT_ATOMS: atom_id res chain seq x y z
N ILE A 1 -52.91 -7.40 -4.66
CA ILE A 1 -52.55 -6.65 -3.42
C ILE A 1 -51.54 -7.46 -2.59
N ARG A 2 -51.70 -8.79 -2.41
CA ARG A 2 -50.73 -9.61 -1.64
C ARG A 2 -49.33 -9.72 -2.27
N SER A 3 -49.16 -9.43 -3.55
CA SER A 3 -47.86 -9.46 -4.24
C SER A 3 -47.14 -8.11 -4.25
N LEU A 4 -47.80 -7.05 -3.77
CA LEU A 4 -47.19 -5.72 -3.72
C LEU A 4 -46.32 -5.58 -2.49
N ASN A 5 -45.05 -5.14 -2.69
CA ASN A 5 -44.17 -4.85 -1.58
C ASN A 5 -44.65 -3.58 -0.85
N PRO A 6 -45.05 -3.68 0.45
CA PRO A 6 -45.57 -2.53 1.20
C PRO A 6 -44.50 -1.46 1.46
N ARG A 7 -43.23 -1.77 1.18
CA ARG A 7 -42.10 -0.85 1.33
C ARG A 7 -41.38 -0.69 0.00
N PRO A 8 -41.87 0.17 -0.92
CA PRO A 8 -41.30 0.30 -2.26
C PRO A 8 -39.83 0.80 -2.25
N GLY A 9 -39.34 1.38 -1.14
CA GLY A 9 -37.97 1.84 -0.99
C GLY A 9 -36.94 0.78 -0.53
N THR A 10 -37.37 -0.46 -0.21
CA THR A 10 -36.42 -1.50 0.28
C THR A 10 -35.53 -2.05 -0.83
N GLY A 11 -35.87 -1.85 -2.10
CA GLY A 11 -35.02 -2.20 -3.24
C GLY A 11 -33.92 -1.17 -3.54
N PHE A 12 -34.03 0.02 -2.99
CA PHE A 12 -32.96 1.01 -3.06
C PHE A 12 -32.08 0.77 -1.84
N ALA A 13 -30.90 0.20 -2.05
CA ALA A 13 -29.88 0.14 -1.01
C ALA A 13 -29.74 1.55 -0.44
N ALA A 14 -29.88 1.68 0.90
CA ALA A 14 -29.47 2.89 1.57
C ALA A 14 -28.10 3.26 1.00
N ARG A 15 -27.91 4.52 0.60
CA ARG A 15 -26.58 5.01 0.22
C ARG A 15 -25.70 4.79 1.45
N GLU A 16 -25.14 3.59 1.57
CA GLU A 16 -24.06 3.35 2.47
C GLU A 16 -23.02 4.41 2.12
N ASN A 17 -22.53 5.12 3.12
CA ASN A 17 -21.47 6.09 2.94
C ASN A 17 -20.30 5.33 2.31
N LEU A 18 -20.21 5.36 1.00
CA LEU A 18 -19.13 4.74 0.25
C LEU A 18 -17.86 5.49 0.66
N THR A 19 -17.08 4.87 1.52
CA THR A 19 -15.79 5.40 1.91
C THR A 19 -14.85 5.24 0.72
N TYR A 20 -14.57 6.35 0.04
CA TYR A 20 -13.58 6.36 -1.04
C TYR A 20 -12.19 6.20 -0.42
N ILE A 21 -11.50 5.15 -0.81
CA ILE A 21 -10.11 4.91 -0.43
C ILE A 21 -9.23 5.53 -1.51
N ASN A 22 -8.44 6.54 -1.12
CA ASN A 22 -7.43 7.10 -2.00
C ASN A 22 -6.16 6.22 -1.90
N PRO A 23 -5.68 5.64 -3.02
CA PRO A 23 -4.47 4.84 -3.01
C PRO A 23 -3.25 5.74 -2.80
N ASP A 24 -2.26 5.24 -2.05
CA ASP A 24 -0.97 5.91 -1.88
C ASP A 24 -0.03 5.59 -3.04
N ILE A 25 -0.18 4.40 -3.63
CA ILE A 25 0.65 3.88 -4.72
C ILE A 25 -0.26 3.36 -5.83
N ILE A 26 0.14 3.61 -7.07
CA ILE A 26 -0.54 3.14 -8.28
C ILE A 26 0.41 2.26 -9.05
N VAL A 27 -0.03 1.04 -9.38
CA VAL A 27 0.69 0.10 -10.26
C VAL A 27 0.10 0.20 -11.65
N VAL A 28 0.90 0.62 -12.59
CA VAL A 28 0.57 0.61 -14.02
C VAL A 28 1.15 -0.65 -14.64
N SER A 29 0.29 -1.48 -15.23
CA SER A 29 0.72 -2.72 -15.87
C SER A 29 0.97 -2.47 -17.36
N PHE A 30 2.19 -2.70 -17.80
CA PHE A 30 2.57 -2.79 -19.22
C PHE A 30 2.73 -4.25 -19.63
N PRO A 31 2.76 -4.58 -20.93
CA PRO A 31 2.97 -5.95 -21.39
C PRO A 31 4.26 -6.59 -20.86
N ASP A 32 5.34 -5.80 -20.80
CA ASP A 32 6.68 -6.28 -20.47
C ASP A 32 7.09 -5.99 -19.02
N HIS A 33 6.53 -4.95 -18.40
CA HIS A 33 6.93 -4.52 -17.04
C HIS A 33 5.79 -3.84 -16.28
N PHE A 34 6.05 -3.57 -15.02
CA PHE A 34 5.19 -2.77 -14.16
C PHE A 34 5.88 -1.46 -13.80
N GLU A 35 5.12 -0.40 -13.72
CA GLU A 35 5.58 0.90 -13.25
C GLU A 35 4.84 1.28 -11.96
N LEU A 36 5.59 1.77 -10.97
CA LEU A 36 5.06 2.25 -9.72
C LEU A 36 5.02 3.78 -9.71
N LEU A 37 3.84 4.31 -9.48
CA LEU A 37 3.63 5.75 -9.32
C LEU A 37 3.15 6.05 -7.91
N THR A 38 3.73 7.09 -7.29
CA THR A 38 3.20 7.63 -6.03
C THR A 38 2.04 8.57 -6.33
N ASN A 39 0.99 8.50 -5.54
CA ASN A 39 -0.11 9.45 -5.63
C ASN A 39 0.25 10.73 -4.88
N ASP A 40 0.99 11.60 -5.55
CA ASP A 40 1.50 12.86 -4.99
C ASP A 40 0.48 13.99 -4.95
N TYR A 41 -0.74 13.74 -5.39
CA TYR A 41 -1.79 14.78 -5.46
C TYR A 41 -2.03 15.47 -4.12
N TYR A 42 -1.82 14.77 -3.00
CA TYR A 42 -2.04 15.30 -1.66
C TYR A 42 -0.76 15.80 -0.96
N PHE A 43 0.41 15.63 -1.58
CA PHE A 43 1.68 16.03 -0.98
C PHE A 43 2.38 17.10 -1.83
N PRO A 44 2.13 18.38 -1.57
CA PRO A 44 2.86 19.44 -2.25
C PRO A 44 4.35 19.33 -1.94
N THR A 45 5.19 19.72 -2.89
CA THR A 45 6.63 19.81 -2.69
C THR A 45 6.95 20.79 -1.57
N LEU A 46 7.58 20.32 -0.51
CA LEU A 46 7.95 21.14 0.63
C LEU A 46 9.27 21.83 0.35
N ASN A 47 9.25 23.14 0.27
CA ASN A 47 10.43 23.97 0.11
C ASN A 47 10.64 24.89 1.30
N ILE A 48 11.89 25.08 1.69
CA ILE A 48 12.25 26.05 2.72
C ILE A 48 12.31 27.43 2.06
N SER A 49 11.60 28.39 2.64
CA SER A 49 11.55 29.75 2.11
C SER A 49 12.95 30.36 2.01
N GLY A 50 13.31 30.79 0.79
CA GLY A 50 14.59 31.46 0.51
C GLY A 50 14.76 32.77 1.28
N TYR A 51 13.65 33.42 1.67
CA TYR A 51 13.65 34.63 2.49
C TYR A 51 14.35 34.40 3.84
N TYR A 52 13.95 33.37 4.58
CA TYR A 52 14.56 33.09 5.88
C TYR A 52 16.01 32.64 5.77
N THR A 53 16.36 31.97 4.67
CA THR A 53 17.76 31.60 4.40
C THR A 53 18.63 32.81 4.11
N ARG A 54 18.12 33.85 3.43
CA ARG A 54 18.80 35.12 3.23
C ARG A 54 18.90 35.91 4.51
N LEU A 55 17.79 36.08 5.21
CA LEU A 55 17.75 36.80 6.49
C LEU A 55 18.75 36.24 7.51
N MET A 56 18.92 34.91 7.55
CA MET A 56 19.91 34.26 8.39
C MET A 56 21.33 34.64 8.00
N LYS A 57 21.60 34.91 6.71
CA LYS A 57 22.94 35.30 6.22
C LYS A 57 23.22 36.80 6.42
N GLU A 58 22.21 37.62 6.27
CA GLU A 58 22.31 39.10 6.26
C GLU A 58 22.11 39.74 7.66
N SER A 59 21.57 39.00 8.62
CA SER A 59 21.33 39.51 9.97
C SER A 59 22.63 39.68 10.71
N ASP A 60 22.87 40.87 11.27
CA ASP A 60 24.01 41.18 12.14
C ASP A 60 23.75 40.82 13.61
N ASP A 61 22.49 40.59 13.99
CA ASP A 61 22.13 40.22 15.35
C ASP A 61 22.35 38.71 15.58
N SER A 62 23.24 38.41 16.52
CA SER A 62 23.58 37.02 16.89
C SER A 62 22.38 36.22 17.39
N GLN A 63 21.48 36.82 18.18
CA GLN A 63 20.29 36.12 18.72
C GLN A 63 19.34 35.73 17.61
N VAL A 64 19.07 36.64 16.66
CA VAL A 64 18.21 36.38 15.49
C VAL A 64 18.82 35.29 14.60
N LYS A 65 20.13 35.35 14.40
CA LYS A 65 20.86 34.36 13.59
C LYS A 65 20.81 32.95 14.19
N ASP A 66 21.02 32.84 15.50
CA ASP A 66 20.96 31.56 16.21
C ASP A 66 19.54 30.97 16.19
N TYR A 67 18.53 31.80 16.42
CA TYR A 67 17.13 31.40 16.33
C TYR A 67 16.76 30.88 14.94
N LEU A 68 17.08 31.64 13.89
CA LEU A 68 16.80 31.25 12.50
C LEU A 68 17.55 30.00 12.08
N THR A 69 18.80 29.86 12.50
CA THR A 69 19.62 28.66 12.24
C THR A 69 18.98 27.42 12.85
N GLY A 70 18.50 27.51 14.09
CA GLY A 70 17.75 26.43 14.75
C GLY A 70 16.47 26.05 13.99
N LYS A 71 15.68 27.04 13.58
CA LYS A 71 14.43 26.79 12.84
C LYS A 71 14.65 26.22 11.44
N VAL A 72 15.62 26.73 10.70
CA VAL A 72 15.96 26.21 9.37
C VAL A 72 16.50 24.77 9.48
N ARG A 73 17.27 24.45 10.52
CA ARG A 73 17.74 23.08 10.78
C ARG A 73 16.57 22.13 11.07
N GLN A 74 15.63 22.55 11.92
CA GLN A 74 14.42 21.75 12.20
C GLN A 74 13.59 21.53 10.94
N ALA A 75 13.38 22.56 10.12
CA ALA A 75 12.65 22.46 8.86
C ALA A 75 13.33 21.49 7.88
N LYS A 76 14.65 21.58 7.71
CA LYS A 76 15.43 20.65 6.89
C LYS A 76 15.31 19.20 7.36
N TRP A 77 15.40 19.00 8.68
CA TRP A 77 15.23 17.66 9.24
C TRP A 77 13.85 17.09 8.96
N MET A 78 12.79 17.90 9.12
CA MET A 78 11.41 17.50 8.86
C MET A 78 11.17 17.13 7.39
N VAL A 79 11.65 17.96 6.46
CA VAL A 79 11.58 17.66 5.01
C VAL A 79 12.28 16.34 4.71
N LYS A 80 13.50 16.17 5.22
CA LYS A 80 14.27 14.93 5.03
C LYS A 80 13.55 13.70 5.62
N ALA A 81 12.90 13.83 6.78
CA ALA A 81 12.16 12.72 7.39
C ALA A 81 10.93 12.32 6.54
N ILE A 82 10.24 13.28 5.94
CA ILE A 82 9.11 13.03 5.04
C ILE A 82 9.59 12.34 3.76
N GLU A 83 10.66 12.83 3.15
CA GLU A 83 11.27 12.21 1.96
C GLU A 83 11.74 10.78 2.22
N GLN A 84 12.37 10.54 3.37
CA GLN A 84 12.81 9.20 3.75
C GLN A 84 11.63 8.24 3.95
N ARG A 85 10.53 8.71 4.58
CA ARG A 85 9.32 7.91 4.74
C ARG A 85 8.73 7.52 3.38
N ARG A 86 8.71 8.46 2.43
CA ARG A 86 8.24 8.24 1.07
C ARG A 86 9.13 7.23 0.33
N SER A 87 10.43 7.42 0.39
CA SER A 87 11.40 6.49 -0.21
C SER A 87 11.27 5.07 0.36
N THR A 88 11.09 4.94 1.68
CA THR A 88 10.89 3.64 2.32
C THR A 88 9.58 2.98 1.84
N LEU A 89 8.49 3.73 1.72
CA LEU A 89 7.22 3.22 1.21
C LEU A 89 7.35 2.71 -0.23
N MET A 90 8.03 3.47 -1.09
CA MET A 90 8.30 3.06 -2.47
C MET A 90 9.14 1.79 -2.54
N ALA A 91 10.24 1.72 -1.79
CA ALA A 91 11.08 0.54 -1.74
C ALA A 91 10.30 -0.71 -1.25
N CYS A 92 9.40 -0.54 -0.26
CA CYS A 92 8.51 -1.61 0.16
C CYS A 92 7.57 -2.06 -0.97
N ALA A 93 7.01 -1.12 -1.72
CA ALA A 93 6.10 -1.43 -2.82
C ALA A 93 6.82 -2.11 -3.99
N GLU A 94 8.02 -1.66 -4.34
CA GLU A 94 8.88 -2.30 -5.35
C GLU A 94 9.19 -3.74 -4.98
N CYS A 95 9.58 -3.97 -3.73
CA CYS A 95 9.85 -5.30 -3.21
C CYS A 95 8.59 -6.20 -3.25
N ILE A 96 7.43 -5.68 -2.82
CA ILE A 96 6.16 -6.41 -2.90
C ILE A 96 5.83 -6.73 -4.36
N LEU A 97 6.04 -5.82 -5.30
CA LEU A 97 5.77 -6.02 -6.72
C LEU A 97 6.65 -7.14 -7.29
N GLU A 98 7.95 -7.17 -6.95
CA GLU A 98 8.87 -8.23 -7.36
C GLU A 98 8.42 -9.61 -6.86
N PHE A 99 8.10 -9.73 -5.56
CA PHE A 99 7.69 -11.02 -4.97
C PHE A 99 6.30 -11.47 -5.42
N GLN A 100 5.39 -10.53 -5.68
CA GLN A 100 3.98 -10.78 -6.00
C GLN A 100 3.67 -10.61 -7.51
N GLU A 101 4.66 -10.71 -8.39
CA GLU A 101 4.46 -10.56 -9.84
C GLU A 101 3.33 -11.46 -10.36
N SER A 102 3.25 -12.70 -9.86
CA SER A 102 2.21 -13.66 -10.21
C SER A 102 0.80 -13.14 -9.89
N PHE A 103 0.63 -12.46 -8.76
CA PHE A 103 -0.63 -11.82 -8.39
C PHE A 103 -0.98 -10.68 -9.35
N PHE A 104 -0.03 -9.80 -9.64
CA PHE A 104 -0.28 -8.63 -10.51
C PHE A 104 -0.54 -9.02 -11.97
N ARG A 105 -0.05 -10.19 -12.44
CA ARG A 105 -0.30 -10.71 -13.79
C ARG A 105 -1.56 -11.57 -13.88
N LYS A 106 -1.78 -12.48 -12.92
CA LYS A 106 -2.80 -13.54 -13.01
C LYS A 106 -4.02 -13.29 -12.10
N GLY A 107 -3.89 -12.41 -11.12
CA GLY A 107 -4.98 -12.02 -10.24
C GLY A 107 -5.07 -12.76 -8.91
N PRO A 108 -6.17 -12.51 -8.18
CA PRO A 108 -6.43 -13.12 -6.89
C PRO A 108 -6.36 -14.66 -6.98
N GLY A 109 -5.70 -15.29 -5.99
CA GLY A 109 -5.46 -16.73 -5.97
C GLY A 109 -4.03 -17.13 -6.37
N HIS A 110 -3.21 -16.19 -6.87
CA HIS A 110 -1.79 -16.41 -7.19
C HIS A 110 -0.87 -15.63 -6.25
N LEU A 111 -1.34 -15.39 -5.02
CA LEU A 111 -0.55 -14.71 -3.99
C LEU A 111 0.55 -15.66 -3.48
N VAL A 112 1.79 -15.19 -3.51
CA VAL A 112 2.94 -15.90 -2.97
C VAL A 112 3.08 -15.57 -1.48
N PRO A 113 3.41 -16.53 -0.59
CA PRO A 113 3.71 -16.21 0.79
C PRO A 113 4.88 -15.23 0.90
N LEU A 114 4.68 -14.15 1.64
CA LEU A 114 5.66 -13.10 1.86
C LEU A 114 5.59 -12.63 3.31
N SER A 115 6.71 -12.63 3.99
CA SER A 115 6.80 -12.10 5.36
C SER A 115 7.32 -10.66 5.40
N LEU A 116 7.05 -9.96 6.50
CA LEU A 116 7.64 -8.63 6.74
C LEU A 116 9.16 -8.71 6.86
N ALA A 117 9.68 -9.84 7.37
CA ALA A 117 11.12 -10.07 7.52
C ALA A 117 11.83 -10.15 6.16
N ASP A 118 11.23 -10.85 5.17
CA ASP A 118 11.81 -10.99 3.83
C ASP A 118 11.95 -9.62 3.15
N VAL A 119 10.91 -8.79 3.27
CA VAL A 119 10.92 -7.42 2.74
C VAL A 119 11.94 -6.56 3.49
N ALA A 120 12.01 -6.69 4.81
CA ALA A 120 12.95 -5.94 5.65
C ALA A 120 14.41 -6.26 5.30
N GLU A 121 14.73 -7.54 5.11
CA GLU A 121 16.05 -8.01 4.69
C GLU A 121 16.40 -7.47 3.29
N ARG A 122 15.48 -7.54 2.33
CA ARG A 122 15.68 -7.08 0.95
C ARG A 122 15.97 -5.59 0.86
N ILE A 123 15.29 -4.77 1.69
CA ILE A 123 15.43 -3.30 1.70
C ILE A 123 16.57 -2.84 2.64
N GLY A 124 17.05 -3.72 3.52
CA GLY A 124 18.09 -3.39 4.51
C GLY A 124 17.58 -2.53 5.67
N VAL A 125 16.34 -2.72 6.10
CA VAL A 125 15.72 -2.02 7.24
C VAL A 125 15.17 -3.01 8.27
N HIS A 126 14.85 -2.50 9.45
CA HIS A 126 14.23 -3.36 10.48
C HIS A 126 12.76 -3.66 10.14
N GLU A 127 12.27 -4.86 10.46
CA GLU A 127 10.89 -5.33 10.21
C GLU A 127 9.83 -4.34 10.74
N SER A 128 10.07 -3.74 11.91
CA SER A 128 9.16 -2.73 12.46
C SER A 128 9.04 -1.48 11.59
N THR A 129 10.06 -1.14 10.80
CA THR A 129 10.03 -0.02 9.86
C THR A 129 9.13 -0.35 8.68
N VAL A 130 9.23 -1.57 8.13
CA VAL A 130 8.34 -2.07 7.07
C VAL A 130 6.90 -2.09 7.57
N SER A 131 6.65 -2.68 8.74
CA SER A 131 5.32 -2.74 9.34
C SER A 131 4.66 -1.37 9.49
N ARG A 132 5.43 -0.35 9.95
CA ARG A 132 4.94 1.04 10.06
C ARG A 132 4.75 1.70 8.70
N ALA A 133 5.59 1.38 7.71
CA ALA A 133 5.50 1.95 6.36
C ALA A 133 4.25 1.47 5.62
N VAL A 134 3.88 0.18 5.77
CA VAL A 134 2.75 -0.43 5.05
C VAL A 134 1.41 -0.28 5.77
N LYS A 135 1.43 0.09 7.07
CA LYS A 135 0.21 0.25 7.87
C LYS A 135 -0.69 1.33 7.29
N GLU A 136 -1.97 0.99 7.06
CA GLU A 136 -3.00 1.91 6.54
C GLU A 136 -2.61 2.54 5.19
N LYS A 137 -1.81 1.82 4.38
CA LYS A 137 -1.41 2.22 3.04
C LYS A 137 -2.07 1.33 2.00
N TYR A 138 -2.47 1.93 0.90
CA TYR A 138 -3.22 1.27 -0.16
C TYR A 138 -2.48 1.36 -1.49
N ILE A 139 -2.56 0.27 -2.24
CA ILE A 139 -2.04 0.15 -3.60
C ILE A 139 -3.19 -0.09 -4.56
N GLN A 140 -3.21 0.65 -5.64
CA GLN A 140 -4.15 0.47 -6.74
C GLN A 140 -3.46 -0.29 -7.87
N CYS A 141 -4.12 -1.30 -8.38
CA CYS A 141 -3.69 -2.05 -9.56
C CYS A 141 -4.88 -2.24 -10.52
N SER A 142 -4.65 -2.89 -11.66
CA SER A 142 -5.70 -3.19 -12.66
C SER A 142 -6.88 -4.00 -12.08
N MET A 143 -6.67 -4.74 -11.00
CA MET A 143 -7.67 -5.60 -10.36
C MET A 143 -8.43 -4.92 -9.21
N GLY A 144 -8.05 -3.71 -8.82
CA GLY A 144 -8.69 -2.95 -7.74
C GLY A 144 -7.71 -2.32 -6.77
N VAL A 145 -8.24 -1.86 -5.63
CA VAL A 145 -7.47 -1.24 -4.56
C VAL A 145 -7.33 -2.23 -3.41
N TYR A 146 -6.08 -2.48 -3.01
CA TYR A 146 -5.74 -3.40 -1.93
C TYR A 146 -4.94 -2.70 -0.85
N PRO A 147 -5.14 -3.02 0.44
CA PRO A 147 -4.22 -2.57 1.47
C PRO A 147 -2.86 -3.27 1.29
N LEU A 148 -1.75 -2.56 1.51
CA LEU A 148 -0.41 -3.18 1.41
C LEU A 148 -0.24 -4.37 2.36
N SER A 149 -0.92 -4.36 3.50
CA SER A 149 -0.93 -5.48 4.45
C SER A 149 -1.52 -6.78 3.88
N TYR A 150 -2.31 -6.72 2.81
CA TYR A 150 -2.90 -7.89 2.15
C TYR A 150 -1.84 -8.82 1.53
N PHE A 151 -0.73 -8.27 1.08
CA PHE A 151 0.35 -9.01 0.42
C PHE A 151 1.23 -9.80 1.39
N PHE A 152 1.13 -9.53 2.68
CA PHE A 152 1.86 -10.25 3.71
C PHE A 152 1.02 -11.41 4.23
N SER A 153 1.32 -12.60 3.80
CA SER A 153 0.66 -13.82 4.24
C SER A 153 1.69 -14.84 4.74
N ARG A 154 1.33 -15.52 5.83
CA ARG A 154 2.15 -16.65 6.29
C ARG A 154 1.96 -17.85 5.37
N SER A 155 3.04 -18.57 5.11
CA SER A 155 2.95 -19.89 4.49
C SER A 155 2.13 -20.82 5.37
N LEU A 156 1.21 -21.61 4.78
CA LEU A 156 0.44 -22.65 5.48
C LEU A 156 1.25 -23.93 5.74
N GLY A 157 2.58 -23.90 5.52
CA GLY A 157 3.46 -25.06 5.60
C GLY A 157 3.59 -25.79 4.26
N PRO A 158 4.41 -26.84 4.18
CA PRO A 158 4.59 -27.59 2.95
C PRO A 158 3.27 -28.31 2.63
N ALA A 159 2.51 -27.76 1.67
CA ALA A 159 1.50 -28.54 0.99
C ALA A 159 2.22 -29.66 0.22
N ALA A 160 1.57 -30.81 0.03
CA ALA A 160 2.13 -31.94 -0.69
C ALA A 160 2.43 -31.58 -2.15
N GLY A 161 3.59 -30.94 -2.36
CA GLY A 161 4.08 -30.40 -3.63
C GLY A 161 4.89 -29.15 -3.32
N ASP A 162 6.06 -29.04 -3.86
CA ASP A 162 7.18 -28.11 -3.59
C ASP A 162 6.88 -26.59 -3.55
N GLU A 163 5.62 -26.15 -3.62
CA GLU A 163 5.25 -24.74 -3.55
C GLU A 163 4.50 -24.41 -2.25
N ALA A 164 5.07 -23.51 -1.47
CA ALA A 164 4.42 -22.97 -0.28
C ALA A 164 3.09 -22.27 -0.65
N ALA A 165 1.96 -22.85 -0.24
CA ALA A 165 0.65 -22.32 -0.56
C ALA A 165 0.29 -21.17 0.38
N SER A 166 -0.20 -20.05 -0.18
CA SER A 166 -0.79 -18.97 0.60
C SER A 166 -2.25 -19.33 0.99
N PRO A 167 -2.78 -18.76 2.10
CA PRO A 167 -4.17 -18.94 2.51
C PRO A 167 -5.19 -18.61 1.40
N ASP A 168 -4.88 -17.64 0.56
CA ASP A 168 -5.76 -17.22 -0.54
C ASP A 168 -5.70 -18.17 -1.74
N ALA A 169 -4.53 -18.75 -2.03
CA ALA A 169 -4.41 -19.82 -3.03
C ALA A 169 -5.20 -21.07 -2.61
N ALA A 170 -5.14 -21.45 -1.33
CA ALA A 170 -5.93 -22.56 -0.79
C ALA A 170 -7.45 -22.27 -0.87
N LYS A 171 -7.90 -21.07 -0.54
CA LYS A 171 -9.31 -20.65 -0.70
C LYS A 171 -9.77 -20.66 -2.15
N ALA A 172 -8.92 -20.24 -3.08
CA ALA A 172 -9.23 -20.25 -4.51
C ALA A 172 -9.39 -21.68 -5.04
N LEU A 173 -8.53 -22.62 -4.61
CA LEU A 173 -8.64 -24.05 -4.92
C LEU A 173 -9.92 -24.64 -4.34
N LEU A 174 -10.24 -24.38 -3.08
CA LEU A 174 -11.49 -24.81 -2.45
C LEU A 174 -12.71 -24.31 -3.21
N LYS A 175 -12.74 -23.05 -3.60
CA LYS A 175 -13.83 -22.50 -4.41
C LYS A 175 -13.97 -23.19 -5.76
N LYS A 176 -12.85 -23.53 -6.42
CA LYS A 176 -12.87 -24.29 -7.69
C LYS A 176 -13.41 -25.70 -7.49
N LEU A 177 -13.00 -26.39 -6.42
CA LEU A 177 -13.48 -27.73 -6.08
C LEU A 177 -15.00 -27.72 -5.80
N ILE A 178 -15.47 -26.79 -4.97
CA ILE A 178 -16.90 -26.62 -4.65
C ILE A 178 -17.71 -26.26 -5.90
N ALA A 179 -17.16 -25.43 -6.81
CA ALA A 179 -17.84 -25.08 -8.06
C ALA A 179 -17.90 -26.27 -9.06
N GLY A 180 -16.96 -27.22 -8.97
CA GLY A 180 -16.92 -28.44 -9.77
C GLY A 180 -17.71 -29.62 -9.16
N GLU A 181 -18.21 -29.49 -7.94
CA GLU A 181 -18.98 -30.52 -7.26
C GLU A 181 -20.41 -30.58 -7.80
N ASP A 182 -20.82 -31.78 -8.21
CA ASP A 182 -22.18 -32.06 -8.70
C ASP A 182 -23.16 -31.94 -7.53
N LYS A 183 -23.99 -30.89 -7.49
CA LYS A 183 -24.98 -30.63 -6.45
C LYS A 183 -26.05 -31.74 -6.31
N LYS A 184 -26.03 -32.75 -7.15
CA LYS A 184 -26.98 -33.88 -7.18
C LYS A 184 -26.49 -35.14 -6.49
N LYS A 185 -25.22 -35.18 -6.03
CA LYS A 185 -24.67 -36.30 -5.22
C LYS A 185 -24.02 -35.72 -3.99
N PRO A 186 -24.70 -35.68 -2.82
CA PRO A 186 -24.09 -35.33 -1.55
C PRO A 186 -23.08 -36.40 -1.11
#